data_e41c0f9caafa4a95281535dc4e67362c
#
_entry.id   e41c0f9caafa4a95281535dc4e67362c
#
_cell.length_a   1.000
_cell.length_b   1.000
_cell.length_c   1.000
_cell.angle_alpha   90.00
_cell.angle_beta   90.00
_cell.angle_gamma   90.00
#
_symmetry.space_group_name_H-M   'P 1'
#
loop_
_entity.id
_entity.type
_entity.pdbx_description
1 polymer ?
#
loop_
_entity_poly.entity_id
_entity_poly.type
_entity_poly.pdbx_seq_one_letter_code
_entity_poly.pdbx_strand_id
1 'polypeptide(L)'
;MNYKIRKISEINKGLLNDFFKAAYPDRYNNLVNYWRWYYRLNYSNFEPIVIEVNSEIIGMAGLISSKLKFNNKVSDAIWFTDFFILKEFRNKGYGSILTKEWMKICPIQITFCNNESLKIFKKFSWQSNNDTYRNIKPINFVKIIPLIKNFSFTLNRNLQKFILATNNYNKTIKP
;
A
#
# COMPACT_ATOMS: atom_id res chain seq x y z
N MET A 1 -10.35 -3.09 -26.92
CA MET A 1 -9.44 -2.20 -26.17
C MET A 1 -8.03 -2.75 -26.36
N ASN A 2 -7.12 -1.97 -26.91
CA ASN A 2 -5.72 -2.39 -27.05
C ASN A 2 -4.97 -1.89 -25.80
N TYR A 3 -4.54 -2.81 -24.93
CA TYR A 3 -3.77 -2.52 -23.73
C TYR A 3 -2.70 -3.58 -23.51
N LYS A 4 -1.67 -3.24 -22.74
CA LYS A 4 -0.65 -4.19 -22.28
C LYS A 4 -0.54 -4.12 -20.77
N ILE A 5 -0.37 -5.28 -20.13
CA ILE A 5 0.02 -5.38 -18.71
C ILE A 5 1.49 -5.72 -18.68
N ARG A 6 2.25 -4.94 -17.94
CA ARG A 6 3.71 -5.11 -17.83
C ARG A 6 4.16 -5.00 -16.38
N LYS A 7 5.26 -5.63 -16.06
CA LYS A 7 5.93 -5.46 -14.76
C LYS A 7 6.56 -4.07 -14.69
N ILE A 8 6.59 -3.49 -13.51
CA ILE A 8 7.13 -2.14 -13.31
C ILE A 8 8.62 -2.05 -13.72
N SER A 9 9.38 -3.13 -13.52
CA SER A 9 10.81 -3.19 -13.89
C SER A 9 11.05 -3.14 -15.40
N GLU A 10 10.07 -3.48 -16.22
CA GLU A 10 10.16 -3.45 -17.69
C GLU A 10 9.86 -2.07 -18.28
N ILE A 11 9.45 -1.12 -17.45
CA ILE A 11 9.01 0.20 -17.88
C ILE A 11 10.18 1.16 -17.95
N ASN A 12 10.21 1.97 -19.01
CA ASN A 12 11.13 3.06 -19.12
C ASN A 12 10.97 4.05 -17.96
N LYS A 13 12.09 4.50 -17.38
CA LYS A 13 12.10 5.38 -16.21
C LYS A 13 11.36 6.71 -16.47
N GLY A 14 11.43 7.26 -17.68
CA GLY A 14 10.72 8.49 -18.05
C GLY A 14 9.20 8.30 -17.95
N LEU A 15 8.67 7.27 -18.61
CA LEU A 15 7.22 6.96 -18.57
C LEU A 15 6.72 6.71 -17.13
N LEU A 16 7.53 6.03 -16.32
CA LEU A 16 7.18 5.77 -14.93
C LEU A 16 7.17 7.05 -14.09
N ASN A 17 8.11 7.96 -14.33
CA ASN A 17 8.17 9.25 -13.66
C ASN A 17 6.95 10.12 -14.01
N ASP A 18 6.57 10.16 -15.29
CA ASP A 18 5.39 10.92 -15.75
C ASP A 18 4.12 10.38 -15.09
N PHE A 19 3.98 9.05 -15.02
CA PHE A 19 2.88 8.42 -14.31
C PHE A 19 2.88 8.76 -12.81
N PHE A 20 4.03 8.67 -12.12
CA PHE A 20 4.10 9.00 -10.70
C PHE A 20 3.75 10.47 -10.42
N LYS A 21 4.18 11.37 -11.31
CA LYS A 21 3.84 12.79 -11.20
C LYS A 21 2.34 13.03 -11.32
N ALA A 22 1.68 12.35 -12.25
CA ALA A 22 0.24 12.48 -12.48
C ALA A 22 -0.60 11.78 -11.39
N ALA A 23 -0.18 10.58 -10.97
CA ALA A 23 -0.95 9.74 -10.06
C ALA A 23 -0.73 10.07 -8.58
N TYR A 24 0.48 10.47 -8.20
CA TYR A 24 0.91 10.66 -6.80
C TYR A 24 1.73 11.92 -6.59
N PRO A 25 1.20 13.13 -6.90
CA PRO A 25 1.96 14.39 -6.85
C PRO A 25 2.63 14.63 -5.49
N ASP A 26 1.93 14.36 -4.38
CA ASP A 26 2.45 14.57 -3.01
C ASP A 26 3.58 13.60 -2.64
N ARG A 27 3.70 12.46 -3.34
CA ARG A 27 4.70 11.41 -3.10
C ARG A 27 5.70 11.29 -4.25
N TYR A 28 5.58 12.12 -5.27
CA TYR A 28 6.35 12.03 -6.50
C TYR A 28 7.86 11.89 -6.26
N ASN A 29 8.45 12.81 -5.49
CA ASN A 29 9.88 12.82 -5.21
C ASN A 29 10.34 11.53 -4.50
N ASN A 30 9.53 11.01 -3.60
CA ASN A 30 9.85 9.76 -2.90
C ASN A 30 9.76 8.55 -3.84
N LEU A 31 8.72 8.50 -4.68
CA LEU A 31 8.52 7.39 -5.61
C LEU A 31 9.62 7.37 -6.67
N VAL A 32 9.93 8.48 -7.31
CA VAL A 32 10.97 8.55 -8.34
C VAL A 32 12.35 8.08 -7.84
N ASN A 33 12.68 8.41 -6.59
CA ASN A 33 13.98 8.08 -6.02
C ASN A 33 14.03 6.70 -5.37
N TYR A 34 12.92 6.21 -4.82
CA TYR A 34 12.94 5.06 -3.91
C TYR A 34 11.93 3.96 -4.25
N TRP A 35 11.23 4.00 -5.39
CA TRP A 35 10.20 3.00 -5.71
C TRP A 35 10.72 1.55 -5.71
N ARG A 36 11.97 1.30 -6.14
CA ARG A 36 12.58 -0.04 -6.10
C ARG A 36 12.71 -0.57 -4.67
N TRP A 37 13.13 0.30 -3.76
CA TRP A 37 13.22 -0.02 -2.35
C TRP A 37 11.84 -0.16 -1.73
N TYR A 38 10.94 0.76 -2.03
CA TYR A 38 9.58 0.78 -1.49
C TYR A 38 8.81 -0.50 -1.82
N TYR A 39 8.86 -0.96 -3.07
CA TYR A 39 8.23 -2.21 -3.50
C TYR A 39 9.10 -3.45 -3.30
N ARG A 40 10.25 -3.32 -2.65
CA ARG A 40 11.17 -4.43 -2.30
C ARG A 40 11.60 -5.28 -3.49
N LEU A 41 11.83 -4.69 -4.66
CA LEU A 41 12.13 -5.43 -5.89
C LEU A 41 13.41 -6.26 -5.81
N ASN A 42 14.38 -5.85 -5.00
CA ASN A 42 15.64 -6.59 -4.82
C ASN A 42 15.50 -7.81 -3.92
N TYR A 43 14.35 -8.00 -3.27
CA TYR A 43 14.12 -9.02 -2.26
C TYR A 43 12.95 -9.95 -2.58
N SER A 44 12.33 -9.79 -3.74
CA SER A 44 11.10 -10.49 -4.09
C SER A 44 11.03 -10.82 -5.57
N ASN A 45 10.44 -11.97 -5.88
CA ASN A 45 10.07 -12.35 -7.25
C ASN A 45 8.73 -11.69 -7.68
N PHE A 46 8.04 -11.03 -6.74
CA PHE A 46 6.79 -10.33 -7.01
C PHE A 46 7.05 -8.84 -7.16
N GLU A 47 6.47 -8.25 -8.16
CA GLU A 47 6.62 -6.82 -8.44
C GLU A 47 5.30 -6.18 -8.90
N PRO A 48 5.12 -4.87 -8.69
CA PRO A 48 3.98 -4.13 -9.20
C PRO A 48 3.80 -4.30 -10.70
N ILE A 49 2.55 -4.22 -11.13
CA ILE A 49 2.20 -4.22 -12.54
C ILE A 49 1.55 -2.89 -12.94
N VAL A 50 1.77 -2.52 -14.18
CA VAL A 50 1.18 -1.34 -14.80
C VAL A 50 0.32 -1.74 -16.00
N ILE A 51 -0.65 -0.89 -16.32
CA ILE A 51 -1.42 -0.99 -17.56
C ILE A 51 -1.03 0.15 -18.49
N GLU A 52 -0.64 -0.22 -19.69
CA GLU A 52 -0.20 0.67 -20.76
C GLU A 52 -1.23 0.69 -21.89
N VAL A 53 -1.57 1.88 -22.37
CA VAL A 53 -2.43 2.12 -23.55
C VAL A 53 -1.74 3.17 -24.42
N ASN A 54 -1.60 2.91 -25.71
CA ASN A 54 -0.95 3.83 -26.66
C ASN A 54 0.42 4.35 -26.18
N SER A 55 1.24 3.47 -25.60
CA SER A 55 2.57 3.79 -25.05
C SER A 55 2.55 4.75 -23.84
N GLU A 56 1.42 4.93 -23.20
CA GLU A 56 1.25 5.69 -21.97
C GLU A 56 0.88 4.76 -20.81
N ILE A 57 1.45 4.96 -19.62
CA ILE A 57 1.03 4.26 -18.41
C ILE A 57 -0.22 4.95 -17.88
N ILE A 58 -1.34 4.26 -17.95
CA ILE A 58 -2.63 4.78 -17.50
C ILE A 58 -3.04 4.30 -16.11
N GLY A 59 -2.30 3.33 -15.55
CA GLY A 59 -2.60 2.82 -14.22
C GLY A 59 -1.54 1.89 -13.68
N MET A 60 -1.57 1.70 -12.38
CA MET A 60 -0.68 0.82 -11.63
C MET A 60 -1.43 0.10 -10.52
N ALA A 61 -1.05 -1.15 -10.29
CA ALA A 61 -1.39 -1.91 -9.10
C ALA A 61 -0.09 -2.29 -8.38
N GLY A 62 0.19 -1.57 -7.30
CA GLY A 62 1.37 -1.80 -6.49
C GLY A 62 1.23 -3.02 -5.60
N LEU A 63 2.36 -3.57 -5.19
CA LEU A 63 2.42 -4.63 -4.20
C LEU A 63 3.70 -4.53 -3.36
N ILE A 64 3.60 -5.01 -2.13
CA ILE A 64 4.75 -5.24 -1.27
C ILE A 64 4.77 -6.73 -0.92
N SER A 65 5.85 -7.40 -1.29
CA SER A 65 6.06 -8.80 -0.94
C SER A 65 6.19 -8.99 0.57
N SER A 66 5.58 -10.05 1.08
CA SER A 66 5.52 -10.36 2.49
C SER A 66 5.50 -11.88 2.73
N LYS A 67 5.61 -12.28 3.98
CA LYS A 67 5.41 -13.66 4.44
C LYS A 67 4.25 -13.68 5.42
N LEU A 68 3.34 -14.59 5.24
CA LEU A 68 2.25 -14.86 6.18
C LEU A 68 2.49 -16.18 6.91
N LYS A 69 2.45 -16.15 8.24
CA LYS A 69 2.48 -17.36 9.05
C LYS A 69 1.07 -17.69 9.52
N PHE A 70 0.61 -18.88 9.17
CA PHE A 70 -0.67 -19.42 9.60
C PHE A 70 -0.52 -20.91 9.97
N ASN A 71 -1.01 -21.31 11.14
CA ASN A 71 -0.91 -22.70 11.63
C ASN A 71 0.50 -23.31 11.47
N ASN A 72 1.53 -22.58 11.89
CA ASN A 72 2.96 -22.93 11.78
C ASN A 72 3.50 -23.08 10.35
N LYS A 73 2.71 -22.85 9.32
CA LYS A 73 3.17 -22.77 7.94
C LYS A 73 3.46 -21.31 7.57
N VAL A 74 4.57 -21.10 6.86
CA VAL A 74 4.94 -19.79 6.31
C VAL A 74 4.71 -19.85 4.81
N SER A 75 3.94 -18.90 4.29
CA SER A 75 3.62 -18.79 2.87
C SER A 75 3.94 -17.40 2.35
N ASP A 76 4.27 -17.33 1.07
CA ASP A 76 4.39 -16.04 0.39
C ASP A 76 3.04 -15.36 0.33
N ALA A 77 3.04 -14.06 0.54
CA ALA A 77 1.87 -13.20 0.46
C ALA A 77 2.25 -11.84 -0.15
N ILE A 78 1.30 -11.15 -0.71
CA ILE A 78 1.49 -9.80 -1.23
C ILE A 78 0.48 -8.83 -0.62
N TRP A 79 0.97 -7.64 -0.26
CA TRP A 79 0.13 -6.51 0.13
C TRP A 79 -0.25 -5.72 -1.11
N PHE A 80 -1.56 -5.54 -1.32
CA PHE A 80 -2.08 -4.63 -2.34
C PHE A 80 -1.92 -3.19 -1.85
N THR A 81 -1.23 -2.38 -2.63
CA THR A 81 -0.95 -0.99 -2.31
C THR A 81 -0.91 -0.15 -3.59
N ASP A 82 -1.00 1.17 -3.44
CA ASP A 82 -0.79 2.12 -4.54
C ASP A 82 -1.57 1.77 -5.83
N PHE A 83 -2.86 1.44 -5.68
CA PHE A 83 -3.73 1.23 -6.82
C PHE A 83 -4.23 2.56 -7.38
N PHE A 84 -3.96 2.80 -8.65
CA PHE A 84 -4.40 4.03 -9.30
C PHE A 84 -4.68 3.82 -10.79
N ILE A 85 -5.74 4.45 -11.28
CA ILE A 85 -6.02 4.64 -12.71
C ILE A 85 -6.16 6.14 -12.93
N LEU A 86 -5.48 6.69 -13.95
CA LEU A 86 -5.57 8.09 -14.34
C LEU A 86 -7.03 8.47 -14.60
N LYS A 87 -7.41 9.69 -14.24
CA LYS A 87 -8.82 10.13 -14.19
C LYS A 87 -9.55 9.95 -15.52
N GLU A 88 -8.90 10.28 -16.62
CA GLU A 88 -9.41 10.19 -17.98
C GLU A 88 -9.65 8.77 -18.47
N PHE A 89 -9.05 7.77 -17.79
CA PHE A 89 -9.19 6.35 -18.10
C PHE A 89 -10.11 5.60 -17.13
N ARG A 90 -10.69 6.29 -16.15
CA ARG A 90 -11.62 5.68 -15.19
C ARG A 90 -12.95 5.33 -15.87
N ASN A 91 -13.70 4.44 -15.23
CA ASN A 91 -15.01 3.95 -15.70
C ASN A 91 -15.00 3.23 -17.07
N LYS A 92 -13.81 2.92 -17.60
CA LYS A 92 -13.60 2.18 -18.85
C LYS A 92 -13.18 0.71 -18.61
N GLY A 93 -13.35 0.18 -17.40
CA GLY A 93 -13.04 -1.23 -17.10
C GLY A 93 -11.57 -1.54 -16.77
N TYR A 94 -10.62 -0.62 -17.02
CA TYR A 94 -9.18 -0.85 -16.82
C TYR A 94 -8.81 -1.21 -15.37
N GLY A 95 -9.48 -0.62 -14.39
CA GLY A 95 -9.26 -0.97 -12.99
C GLY A 95 -9.59 -2.43 -12.69
N SER A 96 -10.69 -2.95 -13.23
CA SER A 96 -11.05 -4.36 -13.07
C SER A 96 -10.08 -5.30 -13.77
N ILE A 97 -9.61 -4.92 -14.95
CA ILE A 97 -8.61 -5.69 -15.71
C ILE A 97 -7.32 -5.77 -14.88
N LEU A 98 -6.81 -4.61 -14.45
CA LEU A 98 -5.57 -4.52 -13.68
C LEU A 98 -5.65 -5.29 -12.35
N THR A 99 -6.79 -5.21 -11.64
CA THR A 99 -7.00 -5.97 -10.40
C THR A 99 -7.00 -7.47 -10.65
N LYS A 100 -7.67 -7.95 -11.70
CA LYS A 100 -7.69 -9.39 -12.04
C LYS A 100 -6.29 -9.92 -12.37
N GLU A 101 -5.49 -9.17 -13.13
CA GLU A 101 -4.11 -9.57 -13.45
C GLU A 101 -3.23 -9.53 -12.20
N TRP A 102 -3.39 -8.52 -11.34
CA TRP A 102 -2.68 -8.45 -10.07
C TRP A 102 -3.00 -9.65 -9.15
N MET A 103 -4.26 -10.09 -9.09
CA MET A 103 -4.68 -11.24 -8.28
C MET A 103 -4.05 -12.56 -8.72
N LYS A 104 -3.54 -12.68 -9.94
CA LYS A 104 -2.82 -13.87 -10.42
C LYS A 104 -1.38 -13.97 -9.91
N ILE A 105 -0.81 -12.89 -9.37
CA ILE A 105 0.61 -12.81 -8.99
C ILE A 105 0.92 -13.73 -7.80
N CYS A 106 0.03 -13.79 -6.80
CA CYS A 106 0.23 -14.58 -5.60
C CYS A 106 -1.12 -15.07 -5.05
N PRO A 107 -1.21 -16.31 -4.55
CA PRO A 107 -2.46 -16.86 -4.05
C PRO A 107 -2.93 -16.20 -2.74
N ILE A 108 -2.00 -15.64 -1.94
CA ILE A 108 -2.35 -14.98 -0.68
C ILE A 108 -2.17 -13.47 -0.87
N GLN A 109 -3.27 -12.76 -0.73
CA GLN A 109 -3.35 -11.32 -0.98
C GLN A 109 -3.97 -10.62 0.22
N ILE A 110 -3.36 -9.52 0.63
CA ILE A 110 -3.75 -8.76 1.80
C ILE A 110 -3.85 -7.29 1.43
N THR A 111 -4.74 -6.53 2.04
CA THR A 111 -4.77 -5.08 1.91
C THR A 111 -5.41 -4.43 3.13
N PHE A 112 -5.01 -3.18 3.39
CA PHE A 112 -5.81 -2.25 4.16
C PHE A 112 -6.49 -1.29 3.20
N CYS A 113 -7.80 -1.28 3.20
CA CYS A 113 -8.56 -0.45 2.26
C CYS A 113 -9.52 0.49 2.99
N ASN A 114 -9.86 1.59 2.34
CA ASN A 114 -10.95 2.45 2.75
C ASN A 114 -12.31 1.87 2.30
N ASN A 115 -13.40 2.49 2.72
CA ASN A 115 -14.75 2.03 2.39
C ASN A 115 -15.05 1.98 0.89
N GLU A 116 -14.44 2.85 0.09
CA GLU A 116 -14.62 2.88 -1.36
C GLU A 116 -13.92 1.69 -2.02
N SER A 117 -12.66 1.46 -1.67
CA SER A 117 -11.89 0.31 -2.16
C SER A 117 -12.48 -1.02 -1.70
N LEU A 118 -13.04 -1.08 -0.47
CA LEU A 118 -13.71 -2.28 0.05
C LEU A 118 -14.87 -2.71 -0.86
N LYS A 119 -15.66 -1.76 -1.39
CA LYS A 119 -16.76 -2.07 -2.32
C LYS A 119 -16.25 -2.75 -3.60
N ILE A 120 -15.06 -2.33 -4.06
CA ILE A 120 -14.42 -2.91 -5.26
C ILE A 120 -13.94 -4.33 -4.93
N PHE A 121 -13.21 -4.51 -3.83
CA PHE A 121 -12.66 -5.83 -3.46
C PHE A 121 -13.75 -6.87 -3.17
N LYS A 122 -14.88 -6.46 -2.57
CA LYS A 122 -16.04 -7.35 -2.40
C LYS A 122 -16.58 -7.92 -3.72
N LYS A 123 -16.51 -7.17 -4.83
CA LYS A 123 -16.87 -7.67 -6.17
C LYS A 123 -15.94 -8.79 -6.66
N PHE A 124 -14.74 -8.90 -6.11
CA PHE A 124 -13.78 -9.95 -6.38
C PHE A 124 -13.73 -11.03 -5.28
N SER A 125 -14.77 -11.11 -4.46
CA SER A 125 -14.92 -12.13 -3.39
C SER A 125 -13.85 -12.03 -2.28
N TRP A 126 -13.26 -10.86 -2.06
CA TRP A 126 -12.34 -10.66 -0.95
C TRP A 126 -13.08 -10.70 0.38
N GLN A 127 -12.48 -11.41 1.35
CA GLN A 127 -12.95 -11.43 2.72
C GLN A 127 -12.48 -10.17 3.46
N SER A 128 -13.34 -9.62 4.32
CA SER A 128 -12.99 -8.46 5.15
C SER A 128 -13.03 -8.83 6.62
N ASN A 129 -12.03 -8.41 7.38
CA ASN A 129 -12.01 -8.49 8.84
C ASN A 129 -11.98 -7.06 9.40
N ASN A 130 -12.93 -6.74 10.27
CA ASN A 130 -13.05 -5.44 10.91
C ASN A 130 -12.28 -5.36 12.25
N ASP A 131 -11.75 -6.48 12.74
CA ASP A 131 -11.07 -6.59 14.04
C ASP A 131 -9.54 -6.37 13.93
N THR A 132 -9.12 -5.65 12.91
CA THR A 132 -7.69 -5.37 12.69
C THR A 132 -7.27 -4.09 13.40
N TYR A 133 -6.33 -4.21 14.33
CA TYR A 133 -5.75 -3.08 15.07
C TYR A 133 -4.40 -2.69 14.52
N ARG A 134 -4.18 -1.38 14.37
CA ARG A 134 -2.88 -0.83 14.01
C ARG A 134 -2.13 -0.44 15.28
N ASN A 135 -1.07 -1.15 15.59
CA ASN A 135 -0.16 -0.80 16.68
C ASN A 135 0.96 0.10 16.16
N ILE A 136 1.17 1.26 16.78
CA ILE A 136 2.24 2.19 16.44
C ILE A 136 3.12 2.35 17.68
N LYS A 137 4.40 1.99 17.55
CA LYS A 137 5.41 2.26 18.59
C LYS A 137 6.28 3.44 18.14
N PRO A 138 6.17 4.61 18.74
CA PRO A 138 7.06 5.71 18.42
C PRO A 138 8.48 5.41 18.95
N ILE A 139 9.46 5.51 18.04
CA ILE A 139 10.88 5.25 18.38
C ILE A 139 11.56 6.50 18.96
N ASN A 140 11.08 7.68 18.59
CA ASN A 140 11.64 8.96 19.07
C ASN A 140 10.53 9.97 19.31
N PHE A 141 10.23 10.22 20.59
CA PHE A 141 9.16 11.14 21.00
C PHE A 141 9.48 12.61 20.65
N VAL A 142 10.75 13.02 20.67
CA VAL A 142 11.14 14.40 20.39
C VAL A 142 10.80 14.82 18.96
N LYS A 143 10.92 13.91 18.01
CA LYS A 143 10.55 14.15 16.61
C LYS A 143 9.03 14.13 16.35
N ILE A 144 8.24 13.63 17.27
CA ILE A 144 6.77 13.55 17.14
C ILE A 144 6.09 14.79 17.71
N ILE A 145 6.72 15.48 18.67
CA ILE A 145 6.15 16.68 19.31
C ILE A 145 5.73 17.76 18.31
N PRO A 146 6.50 18.10 17.25
CA PRO A 146 6.07 19.07 16.25
C PRO A 146 4.87 18.61 15.42
N LEU A 147 4.75 17.30 15.17
CA LEU A 147 3.61 16.72 14.44
C LEU A 147 2.33 16.73 15.27
N ILE A 148 2.44 16.59 16.59
CA ILE A 148 1.31 16.61 17.52
C ILE A 148 0.76 18.04 17.70
N LYS A 149 1.60 19.07 17.63
CA LYS A 149 1.17 20.47 17.74
C LYS A 149 0.20 20.91 16.65
N ASN A 150 0.22 20.26 15.50
CA ASN A 150 -0.67 20.56 14.37
C ASN A 150 -1.96 19.71 14.37
N PHE A 151 -2.12 18.77 15.31
CA PHE A 151 -3.33 17.98 15.47
C PHE A 151 -4.21 18.59 16.56
N SER A 152 -5.35 19.16 16.18
CA SER A 152 -6.30 19.78 17.07
C SER A 152 -6.83 18.83 18.16
N PHE A 153 -7.14 19.42 19.28
CA PHE A 153 -7.72 19.08 20.59
C PHE A 153 -8.45 17.71 20.79
N THR A 154 -8.86 17.00 19.79
CA THR A 154 -9.54 15.68 19.90
C THR A 154 -8.57 14.54 20.28
N LEU A 155 -7.28 14.77 20.14
CA LEU A 155 -6.23 13.77 20.42
C LEU A 155 -5.95 13.58 21.92
N ASN A 156 -6.37 14.50 22.77
CA ASN A 156 -5.94 14.55 24.18
C ASN A 156 -6.41 13.31 24.99
N ARG A 157 -7.61 12.79 24.73
CA ARG A 157 -8.12 11.58 25.41
C ARG A 157 -7.43 10.29 24.96
N ASN A 158 -7.12 10.19 23.67
CA ASN A 158 -6.48 9.01 23.10
C ASN A 158 -4.97 8.99 23.38
N LEU A 159 -4.34 10.17 23.46
CA LEU A 159 -2.94 10.30 23.82
C LEU A 159 -2.70 9.95 25.30
N GLN A 160 -3.59 10.32 26.20
CA GLN A 160 -3.51 9.94 27.62
C GLN A 160 -3.65 8.43 27.80
N LYS A 161 -4.58 7.78 27.08
CA LYS A 161 -4.71 6.31 27.08
C LYS A 161 -3.48 5.63 26.49
N PHE A 162 -2.87 6.22 25.47
CA PHE A 162 -1.65 5.71 24.84
C PHE A 162 -0.43 5.82 25.78
N ILE A 163 -0.25 6.95 26.45
CA ILE A 163 0.84 7.16 27.43
C ILE A 163 0.68 6.20 28.62
N LEU A 164 -0.54 5.99 29.10
CA LEU A 164 -0.82 5.02 30.17
C LEU A 164 -0.52 3.58 29.75
N ALA A 165 -0.85 3.21 28.50
CA ALA A 165 -0.56 1.88 27.96
C ALA A 165 0.95 1.63 27.80
N THR A 166 1.73 2.64 27.38
CA THR A 166 3.20 2.52 27.24
C THR A 166 3.89 2.46 28.60
N ASN A 167 3.41 3.18 29.61
CA ASN A 167 3.94 3.11 30.97
C ASN A 167 3.66 1.76 31.65
N ASN A 168 2.50 1.16 31.38
CA ASN A 168 2.19 -0.18 31.90
C ASN A 168 3.00 -1.27 31.20
N TYR A 169 3.30 -1.14 29.91
CA TYR A 169 4.15 -2.07 29.17
C TYR A 169 5.60 -2.08 29.68
N ASN A 170 6.14 -0.91 29.99
CA ASN A 170 7.50 -0.79 30.54
C ASN A 170 7.63 -1.32 31.99
N LYS A 171 6.52 -1.48 32.73
CA LYS A 171 6.52 -2.09 34.07
C LYS A 171 6.52 -3.61 34.04
N THR A 172 6.09 -4.23 32.92
CA THR A 172 6.00 -5.70 32.75
C THR A 172 7.28 -6.33 32.21
N ILE A 173 8.24 -5.53 31.71
CA ILE A 173 9.54 -6.00 31.25
C ILE A 173 10.58 -5.53 32.30
N LYS A 174 10.67 -6.22 33.40
CA LYS A 174 11.87 -6.25 34.25
C LYS A 174 12.53 -7.61 34.07
N PRO A 175 13.90 -7.64 34.01
CA PRO A 175 14.66 -8.86 33.82
C PRO A 175 14.47 -9.87 34.94
#